data_922ae88da9793132a61a557207fcaefc
#
_entry.id   922ae88da9793132a61a557207fcaefc
#
_cell.length_a   1.000
_cell.length_b   1.000
_cell.length_c   1.000
_cell.angle_alpha   90.00
_cell.angle_beta   90.00
_cell.angle_gamma   90.00
#
_symmetry.space_group_name_H-M   'P 1'
#
loop_
_entity.id
_entity.type
_entity.pdbx_description
1 polymer ?
#
loop_
_entity_poly.entity_id
_entity_poly.type
_entity_poly.pdbx_seq_one_letter_code
_entity_poly.pdbx_strand_id
1 'polypeptide(L)'
;LAVQDLSVEFRTRSGVVHALDRVSFDVQRGETVGVVGESGSGKSVTAFALLRILDAAARITGGSAVFGGLDLITATEHDLGLQRGRELSMIFQNPRTALNPIRPVGRQIADVLLRHGNVARAQVRRRAVDLLAQVQIPDPERRYAAYPFQLSGGMCQRVMIALALACSPSLLIADEPTTGLDVTTQAAIMDLIREL
;
A
#
# COMPACT_ATOMS: atom_id res chain seq x y z
N LEU A 1 -8.71 -11.40 -6.66
CA LEU A 1 -9.29 -10.12 -7.05
C LEU A 1 -9.82 -10.23 -8.48
N ALA A 2 -11.06 -9.81 -8.70
CA ALA A 2 -11.65 -9.69 -10.04
C ALA A 2 -12.10 -8.24 -10.24
N VAL A 3 -11.57 -7.57 -11.25
CA VAL A 3 -11.92 -6.20 -11.63
C VAL A 3 -12.63 -6.23 -12.98
N GLN A 4 -13.82 -5.63 -13.07
CA GLN A 4 -14.62 -5.61 -14.30
C GLN A 4 -15.11 -4.20 -14.61
N ASP A 5 -14.81 -3.72 -15.81
CA ASP A 5 -15.27 -2.45 -16.40
C ASP A 5 -15.06 -1.21 -15.49
N LEU A 6 -14.00 -1.22 -14.65
CA LEU A 6 -13.72 -0.16 -13.70
C LEU A 6 -13.47 1.16 -14.44
N SER A 7 -14.26 2.18 -14.11
CA SER A 7 -14.21 3.50 -14.73
C SER A 7 -14.09 4.58 -13.66
N VAL A 8 -13.18 5.53 -13.86
CA VAL A 8 -12.91 6.65 -12.92
C VAL A 8 -12.77 7.95 -13.68
N GLU A 9 -13.44 8.98 -13.19
CA GLU A 9 -13.40 10.34 -13.71
C GLU A 9 -12.91 11.32 -12.65
N PHE A 10 -12.17 12.34 -13.09
CA PHE A 10 -11.82 13.50 -12.27
C PHE A 10 -12.58 14.73 -12.76
N ARG A 11 -13.23 15.44 -11.84
CA ARG A 11 -13.83 16.74 -12.09
C ARG A 11 -12.81 17.85 -11.87
N THR A 12 -12.42 18.49 -12.95
CA THR A 12 -11.48 19.62 -12.93
C THR A 12 -12.18 20.92 -13.30
N ARG A 13 -11.51 22.06 -13.11
CA ARG A 13 -12.04 23.36 -13.54
C ARG A 13 -12.19 23.46 -15.06
N SER A 14 -11.43 22.70 -15.82
CA SER A 14 -11.43 22.66 -17.28
C SER A 14 -12.37 21.60 -17.88
N GLY A 15 -13.05 20.81 -17.05
CA GLY A 15 -13.96 19.75 -17.47
C GLY A 15 -13.72 18.42 -16.77
N VAL A 16 -14.28 17.37 -17.34
CA VAL A 16 -14.14 15.98 -16.84
C VAL A 16 -12.97 15.31 -17.58
N VAL A 17 -12.12 14.65 -16.79
CA VAL A 17 -11.01 13.83 -17.31
C VAL A 17 -11.31 12.38 -16.98
N HIS A 18 -11.41 11.53 -17.99
CA HIS A 18 -11.57 10.08 -17.84
C HIS A 18 -10.21 9.47 -17.55
N ALA A 19 -9.96 9.09 -16.31
CA ALA A 19 -8.68 8.50 -15.88
C ALA A 19 -8.64 6.98 -16.09
N LEU A 20 -9.77 6.30 -15.94
CA LEU A 20 -9.98 4.89 -16.28
C LEU A 20 -11.26 4.75 -17.10
N ASP A 21 -11.19 3.94 -18.16
CA ASP A 21 -12.34 3.61 -19.00
C ASP A 21 -12.43 2.09 -19.16
N ARG A 22 -13.38 1.48 -18.45
CA ARG A 22 -13.72 0.05 -18.48
C ARG A 22 -12.52 -0.88 -18.36
N VAL A 23 -11.67 -0.62 -17.36
CA VAL A 23 -10.50 -1.46 -17.07
C VAL A 23 -10.94 -2.77 -16.42
N SER A 24 -10.51 -3.90 -17.00
CA SER A 24 -10.84 -5.24 -16.50
C SER A 24 -9.57 -6.09 -16.40
N PHE A 25 -9.39 -6.79 -15.29
CA PHE A 25 -8.32 -7.75 -15.06
C PHE A 25 -8.61 -8.60 -13.83
N ASP A 26 -7.94 -9.76 -13.73
CA ASP A 26 -8.04 -10.63 -12.58
C ASP A 26 -6.65 -10.85 -11.95
N VAL A 27 -6.63 -11.11 -10.64
CA VAL A 27 -5.44 -11.56 -9.91
C VAL A 27 -5.83 -12.79 -9.10
N GLN A 28 -5.23 -13.92 -9.43
CA GLN A 28 -5.46 -15.19 -8.73
C GLN A 28 -4.64 -15.29 -7.45
N ARG A 29 -4.98 -16.23 -6.59
CA ARG A 29 -4.20 -16.48 -5.36
C ARG A 29 -2.81 -17.00 -5.73
N GLY A 30 -1.78 -16.37 -5.14
CA GLY A 30 -0.37 -16.69 -5.42
C GLY A 30 0.14 -16.14 -6.75
N GLU A 31 -0.67 -15.31 -7.43
CA GLU A 31 -0.29 -14.70 -8.70
C GLU A 31 0.31 -13.30 -8.46
N THR A 32 1.30 -12.95 -9.28
CA THR A 32 1.85 -11.60 -9.38
C THR A 32 1.49 -11.02 -10.75
N VAL A 33 0.73 -9.95 -10.77
CA VAL A 33 0.32 -9.24 -11.99
C VAL A 33 1.07 -7.92 -12.09
N GLY A 34 1.80 -7.71 -13.19
CA GLY A 34 2.46 -6.45 -13.51
C GLY A 34 1.58 -5.56 -14.37
N VAL A 35 1.26 -4.36 -13.87
CA VAL A 35 0.55 -3.33 -14.66
C VAL A 35 1.57 -2.34 -15.20
N VAL A 36 1.73 -2.30 -16.52
CA VAL A 36 2.69 -1.44 -17.22
C VAL A 36 1.98 -0.38 -18.06
N GLY A 37 2.62 0.76 -18.24
CA GLY A 37 2.09 1.86 -19.04
C GLY A 37 2.86 3.15 -18.77
N GLU A 38 2.67 4.16 -19.63
CA GLU A 38 3.30 5.46 -19.50
C GLU A 38 2.84 6.22 -18.23
N SER A 39 3.56 7.29 -17.88
CA SER A 39 3.13 8.18 -16.82
C SER A 39 1.76 8.79 -17.19
N GLY A 40 0.83 8.81 -16.26
CA GLY A 40 -0.54 9.29 -16.49
C GLY A 40 -1.49 8.26 -17.13
N SER A 41 -1.08 7.03 -17.41
CA SER A 41 -1.94 5.98 -17.99
C SER A 41 -2.98 5.38 -17.01
N GLY A 42 -3.10 5.87 -15.78
CA GLY A 42 -4.10 5.42 -14.82
C GLY A 42 -3.65 4.34 -13.83
N LYS A 43 -2.37 3.89 -13.84
CA LYS A 43 -1.87 2.83 -12.93
C LYS A 43 -2.15 3.11 -11.46
N SER A 44 -1.68 4.25 -10.95
CA SER A 44 -1.91 4.65 -9.55
C SER A 44 -3.40 4.91 -9.26
N VAL A 45 -4.14 5.42 -10.24
CA VAL A 45 -5.61 5.63 -10.11
C VAL A 45 -6.32 4.31 -9.93
N THR A 46 -5.92 3.26 -10.66
CA THR A 46 -6.45 1.90 -10.49
C THR A 46 -6.19 1.39 -9.07
N ALA A 47 -4.95 1.49 -8.58
CA ALA A 47 -4.58 1.10 -7.23
C ALA A 47 -5.40 1.84 -6.16
N PHE A 48 -5.54 3.16 -6.29
CA PHE A 48 -6.29 4.00 -5.35
C PHE A 48 -7.81 3.74 -5.42
N ALA A 49 -8.34 3.43 -6.59
CA ALA A 49 -9.74 3.06 -6.76
C ALA A 49 -10.08 1.75 -6.03
N LEU A 50 -9.23 0.73 -6.14
CA LEU A 50 -9.39 -0.55 -5.44
C LEU A 50 -9.42 -0.38 -3.91
N LEU A 51 -8.61 0.54 -3.38
CA LEU A 51 -8.58 0.86 -1.95
C LEU A 51 -9.58 1.94 -1.56
N ARG A 52 -10.28 2.55 -2.52
CA ARG A 52 -11.18 3.71 -2.32
C ARG A 52 -10.53 4.84 -1.52
N ILE A 53 -9.29 5.17 -1.87
CA ILE A 53 -8.50 6.29 -1.33
C ILE A 53 -8.23 7.36 -2.39
N LEU A 54 -9.11 7.45 -3.38
CA LEU A 54 -9.07 8.46 -4.44
C LEU A 54 -9.21 9.88 -3.85
N ASP A 55 -8.64 10.87 -4.57
CA ASP A 55 -8.87 12.29 -4.28
C ASP A 55 -10.37 12.63 -4.32
N ALA A 56 -10.78 13.66 -3.57
CA ALA A 56 -12.16 14.12 -3.51
C ALA A 56 -12.74 14.58 -4.87
N ALA A 57 -11.86 14.98 -5.82
CA ALA A 57 -12.26 15.34 -7.18
C ALA A 57 -12.55 14.11 -8.05
N ALA A 58 -12.12 12.92 -7.65
CA ALA A 58 -12.32 11.68 -8.38
C ALA A 58 -13.63 11.01 -8.02
N ARG A 59 -14.23 10.34 -9.01
CA ARG A 59 -15.42 9.50 -8.85
C ARG A 59 -15.27 8.21 -9.62
N ILE A 60 -15.61 7.09 -8.98
CA ILE A 60 -15.80 5.81 -9.67
C ILE A 60 -17.19 5.90 -10.32
N THR A 61 -17.24 5.79 -11.65
CA THR A 61 -18.45 5.98 -12.45
C THR A 61 -19.06 4.67 -12.92
N GLY A 62 -18.32 3.56 -12.81
CA GLY A 62 -18.81 2.24 -13.20
C GLY A 62 -17.84 1.12 -12.87
N GLY A 63 -18.30 -0.10 -13.06
CA GLY A 63 -17.54 -1.31 -12.83
C GLY A 63 -17.64 -1.87 -11.41
N SER A 64 -16.92 -2.97 -11.19
CA SER A 64 -16.85 -3.66 -9.90
C SER A 64 -15.41 -4.13 -9.62
N ALA A 65 -15.08 -4.37 -8.36
CA ALA A 65 -13.82 -4.93 -7.93
C ALA A 65 -14.06 -5.90 -6.77
N VAL A 66 -14.15 -7.18 -7.07
CA VAL A 66 -14.50 -8.20 -6.08
C VAL A 66 -13.24 -8.85 -5.51
N PHE A 67 -13.05 -8.73 -4.20
CA PHE A 67 -11.98 -9.35 -3.45
C PHE A 67 -12.55 -10.20 -2.31
N GLY A 68 -12.25 -11.50 -2.29
CA GLY A 68 -12.74 -12.41 -1.25
C GLY A 68 -14.27 -12.44 -1.10
N GLY A 69 -15.01 -12.18 -2.21
CA GLY A 69 -16.48 -12.11 -2.21
C GLY A 69 -17.06 -10.74 -1.85
N LEU A 70 -16.22 -9.76 -1.45
CA LEU A 70 -16.63 -8.38 -1.18
C LEU A 70 -16.38 -7.51 -2.41
N ASP A 71 -17.38 -6.80 -2.91
CA ASP A 71 -17.17 -5.76 -3.93
C ASP A 71 -16.65 -4.48 -3.25
N LEU A 72 -15.38 -4.19 -3.48
CA LEU A 72 -14.67 -3.05 -2.88
C LEU A 72 -15.28 -1.70 -3.28
N ILE A 73 -15.94 -1.62 -4.45
CA ILE A 73 -16.48 -0.37 -4.97
C ILE A 73 -17.77 0.03 -4.24
N THR A 74 -18.62 -0.95 -3.95
CA THR A 74 -19.92 -0.72 -3.32
C THR A 74 -19.94 -0.99 -1.81
N ALA A 75 -18.88 -1.60 -1.27
CA ALA A 75 -18.75 -1.91 0.16
C ALA A 75 -18.89 -0.66 1.04
N THR A 76 -19.40 -0.85 2.26
CA THR A 76 -19.45 0.24 3.25
C THR A 76 -18.03 0.63 3.72
N GLU A 77 -17.84 1.87 4.21
CA GLU A 77 -16.55 2.28 4.79
C GLU A 77 -16.16 1.43 6.01
N HIS A 78 -17.14 0.90 6.71
CA HIS A 78 -16.89 -0.04 7.81
C HIS A 78 -16.24 -1.33 7.30
N ASP A 79 -16.84 -1.97 6.27
CA ASP A 79 -16.35 -3.23 5.70
C ASP A 79 -14.96 -3.06 5.06
N LEU A 80 -14.76 -1.96 4.31
CA LEU A 80 -13.45 -1.61 3.78
C LEU A 80 -12.40 -1.36 4.88
N GLY A 81 -12.81 -0.71 5.97
CA GLY A 81 -11.94 -0.47 7.11
C GLY A 81 -11.48 -1.75 7.81
N LEU A 82 -12.26 -2.83 7.71
CA LEU A 82 -11.87 -4.16 8.18
C LEU A 82 -10.88 -4.87 7.24
N GLN A 83 -10.90 -4.53 5.95
CA GLN A 83 -10.02 -5.11 4.95
C GLN A 83 -8.69 -4.35 4.82
N ARG A 84 -8.76 -3.00 4.78
CA ARG A 84 -7.57 -2.15 4.64
C ARG A 84 -6.62 -2.31 5.82
N GLY A 85 -5.34 -2.54 5.53
CA GLY A 85 -4.28 -2.76 6.51
C GLY A 85 -4.26 -4.17 7.13
N ARG A 86 -5.26 -5.00 6.85
CA ARG A 86 -5.33 -6.39 7.26
C ARG A 86 -5.16 -7.33 6.08
N GLU A 87 -6.15 -7.37 5.19
CA GLU A 87 -6.20 -8.26 4.02
C GLU A 87 -5.72 -7.57 2.74
N LEU A 88 -5.97 -6.25 2.65
CA LEU A 88 -5.57 -5.40 1.55
C LEU A 88 -4.54 -4.40 2.04
N SER A 89 -3.38 -4.34 1.40
CA SER A 89 -2.33 -3.39 1.75
C SER A 89 -1.68 -2.78 0.52
N MET A 90 -1.02 -1.62 0.70
CA MET A 90 -0.41 -0.90 -0.40
C MET A 90 0.97 -0.36 -0.02
N ILE A 91 1.91 -0.49 -0.96
CA ILE A 91 3.19 0.22 -0.99
C ILE A 91 3.02 1.41 -1.93
N PHE A 92 3.12 2.63 -1.39
CA PHE A 92 2.96 3.87 -2.14
C PHE A 92 4.25 4.26 -2.86
N GLN A 93 4.13 5.02 -3.93
CA GLN A 93 5.25 5.54 -4.71
C GLN A 93 6.21 6.40 -3.90
N ASN A 94 5.69 7.27 -3.03
CA ASN A 94 6.52 8.17 -2.21
C ASN A 94 6.44 7.82 -0.71
N PRO A 95 7.48 7.18 -0.15
CA PRO A 95 7.49 6.75 1.24
C PRO A 95 7.47 7.92 2.23
N ARG A 96 8.03 9.08 1.87
CA ARG A 96 8.08 10.24 2.78
C ARG A 96 6.71 10.88 2.99
N THR A 97 5.85 10.85 1.98
CA THR A 97 4.47 11.35 2.10
C THR A 97 3.53 10.32 2.71
N ALA A 98 3.83 9.04 2.58
CA ALA A 98 3.06 7.95 3.18
C ALA A 98 3.31 7.79 4.70
N LEU A 99 4.52 8.11 5.16
CA LEU A 99 4.87 8.05 6.58
C LEU A 99 4.48 9.34 7.32
N ASN A 100 3.92 9.20 8.52
CA ASN A 100 3.63 10.35 9.38
C ASN A 100 4.95 10.98 9.89
N PRO A 101 5.29 12.23 9.51
CA PRO A 101 6.59 12.83 9.80
C PRO A 101 6.83 13.12 11.29
N ILE A 102 5.76 13.29 12.08
CA ILE A 102 5.82 13.62 13.51
C ILE A 102 5.66 12.41 14.42
N ARG A 103 5.69 11.18 13.85
CA ARG A 103 5.53 9.94 14.61
C ARG A 103 6.69 8.98 14.35
N PRO A 104 7.31 8.38 15.39
CA PRO A 104 8.36 7.40 15.21
C PRO A 104 7.92 6.22 14.36
N VAL A 105 8.80 5.72 13.48
CA VAL A 105 8.45 4.68 12.50
C VAL A 105 8.00 3.36 13.15
N GLY A 106 8.65 2.95 14.23
CA GLY A 106 8.23 1.75 14.96
C GLY A 106 6.85 1.89 15.61
N ARG A 107 6.46 3.11 16.02
CA ARG A 107 5.13 3.39 16.54
C ARG A 107 4.07 3.30 15.45
N GLN A 108 4.38 3.73 14.23
CA GLN A 108 3.46 3.61 13.10
C GLN A 108 3.18 2.13 12.78
N ILE A 109 4.21 1.27 12.79
CA ILE A 109 4.05 -0.18 12.63
C ILE A 109 3.23 -0.75 13.80
N ALA A 110 3.54 -0.33 15.03
CA ALA A 110 2.82 -0.78 16.23
C ALA A 110 1.31 -0.43 16.17
N ASP A 111 0.95 0.73 15.62
CA ASP A 111 -0.46 1.13 15.48
C ASP A 111 -1.22 0.22 14.51
N VAL A 112 -0.60 -0.15 13.39
CA VAL A 112 -1.19 -1.11 12.44
C VAL A 112 -1.40 -2.47 13.11
N LEU A 113 -0.39 -2.97 13.82
CA LEU A 113 -0.48 -4.24 14.56
C LEU A 113 -1.56 -4.21 15.65
N LEU A 114 -1.71 -3.10 16.37
CA LEU A 114 -2.74 -2.93 17.41
C LEU A 114 -4.15 -2.86 16.85
N ARG A 115 -4.29 -2.25 15.67
CA ARG A 115 -5.61 -2.04 15.05
C ARG A 115 -6.09 -3.26 14.28
N HIS A 116 -5.20 -3.92 13.55
CA HIS A 116 -5.54 -4.93 12.57
C HIS A 116 -4.88 -6.29 12.82
N GLY A 117 -3.76 -6.30 13.55
CA GLY A 117 -3.00 -7.51 13.84
C GLY A 117 -3.62 -8.32 14.98
N ASN A 118 -3.48 -9.63 14.91
CA ASN A 118 -3.83 -10.52 16.00
C ASN A 118 -2.63 -10.73 16.95
N VAL A 119 -2.11 -9.61 17.51
CA VAL A 119 -0.90 -9.57 18.33
C VAL A 119 -1.24 -9.07 19.74
N ALA A 120 -0.84 -9.80 20.76
CA ALA A 120 -1.02 -9.36 22.15
C ALA A 120 -0.28 -8.02 22.38
N ARG A 121 -0.92 -7.07 23.06
CA ARG A 121 -0.40 -5.72 23.29
C ARG A 121 1.02 -5.69 23.85
N ALA A 122 1.37 -6.64 24.72
CA ALA A 122 2.72 -6.77 25.28
C ALA A 122 3.78 -7.17 24.25
N GLN A 123 3.39 -7.79 23.12
CA GLN A 123 4.29 -8.28 22.07
C GLN A 123 4.41 -7.32 20.88
N VAL A 124 3.55 -6.30 20.81
CA VAL A 124 3.47 -5.40 19.64
C VAL A 124 4.80 -4.71 19.34
N ARG A 125 5.49 -4.20 20.38
CA ARG A 125 6.79 -3.56 20.19
C ARG A 125 7.82 -4.53 19.59
N ARG A 126 7.93 -5.73 20.16
CA ARG A 126 8.83 -6.77 19.67
C ARG A 126 8.52 -7.11 18.21
N ARG A 127 7.25 -7.36 17.90
CA ARG A 127 6.83 -7.66 16.53
C ARG A 127 7.14 -6.53 15.55
N ALA A 128 6.98 -5.26 15.95
CA ALA A 128 7.35 -4.11 15.11
C ALA A 128 8.86 -4.03 14.87
N VAL A 129 9.69 -4.35 15.86
CA VAL A 129 11.15 -4.44 15.71
C VAL A 129 11.54 -5.60 14.79
N ASP A 130 10.90 -6.77 14.93
CA ASP A 130 11.12 -7.93 14.05
C ASP A 130 10.79 -7.58 12.59
N LEU A 131 9.70 -6.84 12.34
CA LEU A 131 9.33 -6.36 11.00
C LEU A 131 10.37 -5.39 10.43
N LEU A 132 10.91 -4.48 11.25
CA LEU A 132 12.01 -3.60 10.82
C LEU A 132 13.28 -4.40 10.47
N ALA A 133 13.57 -5.46 11.22
CA ALA A 133 14.68 -6.37 10.92
C ALA A 133 14.45 -7.15 9.61
N GLN A 134 13.24 -7.67 9.39
CA GLN A 134 12.88 -8.38 8.16
C GLN A 134 13.09 -7.52 6.90
N VAL A 135 12.76 -6.23 6.97
CA VAL A 135 13.03 -5.30 5.87
C VAL A 135 14.46 -4.74 5.89
N GLN A 136 15.36 -5.39 6.63
CA GLN A 136 16.80 -5.07 6.68
C GLN A 136 17.10 -3.62 7.11
N ILE A 137 16.33 -3.07 8.05
CA ILE A 137 16.67 -1.82 8.71
C ILE A 137 17.82 -2.08 9.69
N PRO A 138 18.97 -1.37 9.58
CA PRO A 138 20.07 -1.53 10.52
C PRO A 138 19.68 -1.04 11.92
N ASP A 139 20.13 -1.73 12.98
CA ASP A 139 19.83 -1.41 14.37
C ASP A 139 18.32 -1.21 14.65
N PRO A 140 17.46 -2.20 14.36
CA PRO A 140 15.99 -2.04 14.34
C PRO A 140 15.45 -1.58 15.69
N GLU A 141 16.01 -2.02 16.82
CA GLU A 141 15.65 -1.56 18.18
C GLU A 141 15.84 -0.06 18.35
N ARG A 142 16.98 0.48 17.91
CA ARG A 142 17.27 1.91 17.94
C ARG A 142 16.37 2.67 16.96
N ARG A 143 16.21 2.12 15.75
CA ARG A 143 15.43 2.75 14.68
C ARG A 143 13.93 2.74 14.95
N TYR A 144 13.44 1.88 15.83
CA TYR A 144 12.04 1.91 16.28
C TYR A 144 11.62 3.32 16.78
N ALA A 145 12.51 4.04 17.47
CA ALA A 145 12.23 5.39 17.97
C ALA A 145 12.59 6.52 16.98
N ALA A 146 13.13 6.19 15.80
CA ALA A 146 13.50 7.17 14.81
C ALA A 146 12.28 7.74 14.08
N TYR A 147 12.37 9.02 13.70
CA TYR A 147 11.36 9.69 12.86
C TYR A 147 11.73 9.55 11.37
N PRO A 148 10.75 9.63 10.44
CA PRO A 148 11.02 9.52 9.02
C PRO A 148 12.12 10.45 8.49
N PHE A 149 12.20 11.68 8.98
CA PHE A 149 13.24 12.65 8.55
C PHE A 149 14.66 12.27 9.01
N GLN A 150 14.81 11.34 9.95
CA GLN A 150 16.10 10.82 10.42
C GLN A 150 16.57 9.59 9.62
N LEU A 151 15.79 9.16 8.63
CA LEU A 151 16.04 7.99 7.80
C LEU A 151 16.38 8.41 6.36
N SER A 152 17.19 7.61 5.67
CA SER A 152 17.38 7.78 4.22
C SER A 152 16.10 7.44 3.44
N GLY A 153 16.04 7.83 2.17
CA GLY A 153 14.90 7.48 1.30
C GLY A 153 14.66 5.98 1.22
N GLY A 154 15.72 5.20 1.01
CA GLY A 154 15.63 3.73 0.98
C GLY A 154 15.20 3.12 2.32
N MET A 155 15.60 3.70 3.45
CA MET A 155 15.11 3.27 4.76
C MET A 155 13.64 3.60 4.96
N CYS A 156 13.17 4.77 4.53
CA CYS A 156 11.74 5.11 4.57
C CYS A 156 10.92 4.15 3.70
N GLN A 157 11.44 3.77 2.52
CA GLN A 157 10.80 2.77 1.65
C GLN A 157 10.67 1.42 2.35
N ARG A 158 11.75 0.93 2.97
CA ARG A 158 11.74 -0.32 3.75
C ARG A 158 10.76 -0.27 4.92
N VAL A 159 10.68 0.85 5.64
CA VAL A 159 9.68 1.04 6.70
C VAL A 159 8.25 0.99 6.14
N MET A 160 7.99 1.62 4.98
CA MET A 160 6.68 1.56 4.34
C MET A 160 6.32 0.13 3.92
N ILE A 161 7.29 -0.65 3.42
CA ILE A 161 7.10 -2.08 3.14
C ILE A 161 6.77 -2.84 4.43
N ALA A 162 7.51 -2.60 5.53
CA ALA A 162 7.20 -3.22 6.83
C ALA A 162 5.78 -2.89 7.31
N LEU A 163 5.31 -1.66 7.10
CA LEU A 163 3.93 -1.26 7.38
C LEU A 163 2.92 -2.03 6.54
N ALA A 164 3.17 -2.13 5.24
CA ALA A 164 2.29 -2.83 4.32
C ALA A 164 2.17 -4.33 4.65
N LEU A 165 3.24 -4.94 5.16
CA LEU A 165 3.31 -6.36 5.49
C LEU A 165 2.96 -6.69 6.94
N ALA A 166 2.73 -5.71 7.80
CA ALA A 166 2.59 -5.87 9.24
C ALA A 166 1.54 -6.93 9.63
N CYS A 167 0.46 -7.03 8.87
CA CYS A 167 -0.63 -7.98 9.09
C CYS A 167 -0.64 -9.17 8.12
N SER A 168 0.41 -9.38 7.32
CA SER A 168 0.50 -10.45 6.30
C SER A 168 -0.71 -10.43 5.36
N PRO A 169 -0.89 -9.36 4.57
CA PRO A 169 -2.06 -9.16 3.74
C PRO A 169 -2.20 -10.24 2.66
N SER A 170 -3.43 -10.58 2.30
CA SER A 170 -3.74 -11.52 1.22
C SER A 170 -3.59 -10.89 -0.18
N LEU A 171 -3.67 -9.56 -0.27
CA LEU A 171 -3.38 -8.79 -1.49
C LEU A 171 -2.49 -7.59 -1.16
N LEU A 172 -1.34 -7.54 -1.81
CA LEU A 172 -0.40 -6.42 -1.76
C LEU A 172 -0.42 -5.67 -3.10
N ILE A 173 -0.73 -4.39 -3.07
CA ILE A 173 -0.64 -3.50 -4.22
C ILE A 173 0.65 -2.70 -4.08
N ALA A 174 1.51 -2.70 -5.11
CA ALA A 174 2.74 -1.93 -5.12
C ALA A 174 2.72 -0.91 -6.26
N ASP A 175 2.64 0.38 -5.91
CA ASP A 175 2.65 1.47 -6.88
C ASP A 175 4.07 2.03 -6.99
N GLU A 176 4.78 1.62 -8.05
CA GLU A 176 6.18 2.00 -8.33
C GLU A 176 7.11 1.88 -7.10
N PRO A 177 7.20 0.72 -6.45
CA PRO A 177 7.83 0.57 -5.13
C PRO A 177 9.33 0.86 -5.09
N THR A 178 9.97 1.07 -6.25
CA THR A 178 11.42 1.31 -6.38
C THR A 178 11.76 2.65 -7.01
N THR A 179 10.78 3.47 -7.37
CA THR A 179 11.01 4.78 -8.00
C THR A 179 11.81 5.71 -7.08
N GLY A 180 12.82 6.38 -7.65
CA GLY A 180 13.68 7.31 -6.92
C GLY A 180 14.75 6.67 -6.05
N LEU A 181 14.97 5.36 -6.16
CA LEU A 181 16.02 4.63 -5.45
C LEU A 181 17.18 4.28 -6.40
N ASP A 182 18.37 4.13 -5.84
CA ASP A 182 19.52 3.60 -6.57
C ASP A 182 19.34 2.12 -6.93
N VAL A 183 20.04 1.64 -7.95
CA VAL A 183 19.89 0.29 -8.54
C VAL A 183 20.08 -0.81 -7.49
N THR A 184 21.04 -0.66 -6.57
CA THR A 184 21.32 -1.66 -5.54
C THR A 184 20.16 -1.76 -4.55
N THR A 185 19.63 -0.62 -4.14
CA THR A 185 18.46 -0.56 -3.24
C THR A 185 17.19 -1.08 -3.94
N GLN A 186 17.02 -0.81 -5.24
CA GLN A 186 15.91 -1.36 -6.03
C GLN A 186 15.95 -2.89 -6.04
N ALA A 187 17.09 -3.48 -6.37
CA ALA A 187 17.25 -4.94 -6.39
C ALA A 187 16.90 -5.56 -5.03
N ALA A 188 17.45 -5.01 -3.94
CA ALA A 188 17.20 -5.49 -2.59
C ALA A 188 15.71 -5.39 -2.18
N ILE A 189 14.99 -4.36 -2.63
CA ILE A 189 13.55 -4.21 -2.37
C ILE A 189 12.73 -5.21 -3.18
N MET A 190 13.09 -5.43 -4.46
CA MET A 190 12.40 -6.41 -5.29
C MET A 190 12.59 -7.83 -4.78
N ASP A 191 13.79 -8.17 -4.30
CA ASP A 191 14.06 -9.47 -3.68
C ASP A 191 13.25 -9.64 -2.39
N LEU A 192 13.20 -8.60 -1.55
CA LEU A 192 12.36 -8.59 -0.35
C LEU A 192 10.87 -8.85 -0.67
N ILE A 193 10.33 -8.19 -1.71
CA ILE A 193 8.93 -8.39 -2.11
C ILE A 193 8.70 -9.81 -2.67
N ARG A 194 9.70 -10.43 -3.32
CA ARG A 194 9.59 -11.80 -3.85
C ARG A 194 9.65 -12.88 -2.77
N GLU A 195 10.35 -12.62 -1.67
CA GLU A 195 10.48 -13.56 -0.53
C GLU A 195 9.23 -13.61 0.36
N LEU A 196 8.24 -12.79 0.07
CA LEU A 196 6.99 -12.62 0.82
C LEU A 196 5.81 -13.28 0.15
#